data_46609ecb147337d4ebfd66444f98cfa6
#
_entry.id   46609ecb147337d4ebfd66444f98cfa6
#
_cell.length_a   1.000
_cell.length_b   1.000
_cell.length_c   1.000
_cell.angle_alpha   90.00
_cell.angle_beta   90.00
_cell.angle_gamma   90.00
#
_symmetry.space_group_name_H-M   'P 1'
#
loop_
_entity.id
_entity.type
_entity.pdbx_description
1 polymer ?
#
loop_
_entity_poly.entity_id
_entity_poly.type
_entity_poly.pdbx_seq_one_letter_code
_entity_poly.pdbx_strand_id
1 'polypeptide(L)'
;PLMVTPGSEITRATIERDGYLKDLEAIGATVLANACGPCIGQWKRDDIEEGQTNTIVSSYNRNFPARNDGNKETLSFIGSPETVIGLALGGTLEFDFLNDTVINEDGEEVKLSPPTAEELPSEGFESTLEGFVQPKENSEVEVVISPDSERLQALTPFDSFDESNYIDMTVIMKAVGKCTTDHISPAGKWLRFRGHLENISQNLFIGVNNAFSEDSGTVSYTHLRAHETEYDR
;
A
#
# COMPACT_ATOMS: atom_id res chain seq x y z
N PRO A 1 3.56 4.23 -18.39
CA PRO A 1 2.19 3.95 -17.97
C PRO A 1 1.73 4.92 -16.88
N LEU A 2 0.48 5.37 -16.92
CA LEU A 2 -0.15 6.21 -15.90
C LEU A 2 -1.07 5.33 -15.04
N MET A 3 -0.83 5.31 -13.72
CA MET A 3 -1.64 4.55 -12.76
C MET A 3 -2.35 5.50 -11.82
N VAL A 4 -3.65 5.30 -11.61
CA VAL A 4 -4.46 6.17 -10.75
C VAL A 4 -5.11 5.34 -9.63
N THR A 5 -4.86 5.72 -8.39
CA THR A 5 -5.55 5.19 -7.22
C THR A 5 -6.40 6.29 -6.61
N PRO A 6 -7.72 6.22 -6.66
CA PRO A 6 -8.59 7.31 -6.20
C PRO A 6 -8.50 7.62 -4.71
N GLY A 7 -8.05 6.67 -3.90
CA GLY A 7 -7.84 6.84 -2.47
C GLY A 7 -9.00 6.38 -1.59
N SER A 8 -10.23 6.45 -2.06
CA SER A 8 -11.42 5.89 -1.40
C SER A 8 -12.50 5.55 -2.42
N GLU A 9 -13.44 4.68 -2.04
CA GLU A 9 -14.56 4.35 -2.90
C GLU A 9 -15.51 5.54 -3.11
N ILE A 10 -15.65 6.39 -2.12
CA ILE A 10 -16.41 7.65 -2.25
C ILE A 10 -15.76 8.57 -3.29
N THR A 11 -14.43 8.72 -3.26
CA THR A 11 -13.72 9.51 -4.26
C THR A 11 -13.87 8.89 -5.65
N ARG A 12 -13.69 7.57 -5.78
CA ARG A 12 -13.87 6.87 -7.05
C ARG A 12 -15.26 7.08 -7.64
N ALA A 13 -16.29 6.87 -6.84
CA ALA A 13 -17.67 7.06 -7.27
C ALA A 13 -17.99 8.53 -7.64
N THR A 14 -17.39 9.48 -6.91
CA THR A 14 -17.56 10.91 -7.20
C THR A 14 -16.94 11.29 -8.56
N ILE A 15 -15.69 10.90 -8.81
CA ILE A 15 -15.01 11.20 -10.08
C ILE A 15 -15.63 10.44 -11.26
N GLU A 16 -16.24 9.28 -11.03
CA GLU A 16 -17.01 8.54 -12.03
C GLU A 16 -18.30 9.29 -12.39
N ARG A 17 -19.09 9.70 -11.39
CA ARG A 17 -20.30 10.49 -11.55
C ARG A 17 -20.03 11.78 -12.32
N ASP A 18 -18.94 12.47 -11.98
CA ASP A 18 -18.57 13.77 -12.57
C ASP A 18 -17.86 13.64 -13.93
N GLY A 19 -17.63 12.39 -14.40
CA GLY A 19 -17.08 12.08 -15.72
C GLY A 19 -15.55 12.04 -15.80
N TYR A 20 -14.82 12.46 -14.76
CA TYR A 20 -13.35 12.52 -14.75
C TYR A 20 -12.67 11.16 -14.89
N LEU A 21 -13.35 10.08 -14.50
CA LEU A 21 -12.81 8.73 -14.67
C LEU A 21 -12.62 8.38 -16.15
N LYS A 22 -13.58 8.76 -17.00
CA LYS A 22 -13.50 8.58 -18.46
C LYS A 22 -12.38 9.39 -19.09
N ASP A 23 -12.17 10.62 -18.61
CA ASP A 23 -11.09 11.49 -19.09
C ASP A 23 -9.72 10.89 -18.76
N LEU A 24 -9.55 10.32 -17.55
CA LEU A 24 -8.34 9.63 -17.15
C LEU A 24 -8.09 8.38 -18.01
N GLU A 25 -9.11 7.56 -18.26
CA GLU A 25 -9.03 6.39 -19.13
C GLU A 25 -8.71 6.76 -20.56
N ALA A 26 -9.28 7.85 -21.07
CA ALA A 26 -9.02 8.35 -22.44
C ALA A 26 -7.56 8.72 -22.67
N ILE A 27 -6.86 9.25 -21.67
CA ILE A 27 -5.42 9.53 -21.75
C ILE A 27 -4.55 8.29 -21.43
N GLY A 28 -5.14 7.10 -21.36
CA GLY A 28 -4.45 5.84 -21.15
C GLY A 28 -4.12 5.50 -19.70
N ALA A 29 -4.79 6.13 -18.73
CA ALA A 29 -4.62 5.77 -17.33
C ALA A 29 -5.26 4.41 -17.01
N THR A 30 -4.60 3.64 -16.16
CA THR A 30 -5.18 2.45 -15.53
C THR A 30 -5.65 2.81 -14.13
N VAL A 31 -6.96 2.71 -13.88
CA VAL A 31 -7.54 2.98 -12.58
C VAL A 31 -7.44 1.72 -11.72
N LEU A 32 -6.77 1.85 -10.59
CA LEU A 32 -6.51 0.76 -9.66
C LEU A 32 -7.56 0.71 -8.55
N ALA A 33 -7.70 -0.45 -7.92
CA ALA A 33 -8.47 -0.57 -6.69
C ALA A 33 -7.92 0.34 -5.58
N ASN A 34 -8.80 0.77 -4.67
CA ASN A 34 -8.45 1.63 -3.53
C ASN A 34 -7.65 0.86 -2.48
N ALA A 35 -6.41 0.58 -2.79
CA ALA A 35 -5.47 -0.17 -1.95
C ALA A 35 -4.08 0.46 -1.97
N CYS A 36 -3.25 0.08 -1.01
CA CYS A 36 -1.91 0.63 -0.87
C CYS A 36 -0.87 0.13 -1.89
N GLY A 37 -1.21 -0.73 -2.84
CA GLY A 37 -0.34 -1.38 -3.83
C GLY A 37 0.97 -0.66 -4.19
N PRO A 38 0.98 0.23 -5.19
CA PRO A 38 2.20 0.94 -5.59
C PRO A 38 2.80 1.84 -4.51
N CYS A 39 1.97 2.34 -3.59
CA CYS A 39 2.43 3.22 -2.52
C CYS A 39 3.31 2.51 -1.47
N ILE A 40 3.29 1.18 -1.37
CA ILE A 40 4.06 0.40 -0.39
C ILE A 40 4.96 -0.68 -1.00
N GLY A 41 5.33 -0.53 -2.26
CA GLY A 41 6.26 -1.46 -2.91
C GLY A 41 5.64 -2.73 -3.47
N GLN A 42 4.33 -2.75 -3.68
CA GLN A 42 3.62 -3.90 -4.26
C GLN A 42 3.31 -3.73 -5.75
N TRP A 43 3.89 -2.77 -6.40
CA TRP A 43 3.74 -2.62 -7.84
C TRP A 43 4.63 -3.62 -8.56
N LYS A 44 4.04 -4.67 -9.05
CA LYS A 44 4.73 -5.58 -9.96
C LYS A 44 4.79 -4.93 -11.34
N ARG A 45 6.01 -4.61 -11.77
CA ARG A 45 6.28 -4.02 -13.08
C ARG A 45 6.74 -5.11 -14.04
N ASP A 46 6.00 -5.23 -15.15
CA ASP A 46 6.35 -6.15 -16.24
C ASP A 46 7.03 -5.41 -17.42
N ASP A 47 7.18 -4.07 -17.30
CA ASP A 47 7.73 -3.16 -18.31
C ASP A 47 9.21 -2.83 -18.10
N ILE A 48 9.82 -3.32 -17.02
CA ILE A 48 11.25 -3.12 -16.71
C ILE A 48 11.89 -4.42 -16.22
N GLU A 49 13.19 -4.56 -16.45
CA GLU A 49 14.00 -5.66 -15.92
C GLU A 49 14.47 -5.36 -14.48
N GLU A 50 14.72 -6.41 -13.70
CA GLU A 50 15.28 -6.26 -12.36
C GLU A 50 16.66 -5.59 -12.42
N GLY A 51 16.84 -4.53 -11.64
CA GLY A 51 18.07 -3.73 -11.61
C GLY A 51 18.17 -2.69 -12.73
N GLN A 52 17.19 -2.58 -13.61
CA GLN A 52 17.15 -1.54 -14.64
C GLN A 52 16.85 -0.18 -14.04
N THR A 53 17.71 0.81 -14.33
CA THR A 53 17.47 2.22 -13.93
C THR A 53 16.26 2.78 -14.66
N ASN A 54 15.33 3.32 -13.91
CA ASN A 54 14.12 3.95 -14.43
C ASN A 54 13.61 5.02 -13.47
N THR A 55 12.52 5.70 -13.84
CA THR A 55 11.94 6.79 -13.05
C THR A 55 10.47 6.60 -12.84
N ILE A 56 10.01 6.88 -11.60
CA ILE A 56 8.60 7.00 -11.23
C ILE A 56 8.38 8.41 -10.69
N VAL A 57 7.32 9.08 -11.16
CA VAL A 57 6.80 10.30 -10.54
C VAL A 57 5.43 10.00 -9.98
N SER A 58 5.18 10.34 -8.73
CA SER A 58 3.93 10.04 -8.05
C SER A 58 3.45 11.20 -7.18
N SER A 59 2.17 11.23 -6.86
CA SER A 59 1.60 12.13 -5.84
C SER A 59 1.49 11.45 -4.47
N TYR A 60 2.28 10.41 -4.23
CA TYR A 60 2.33 9.69 -2.95
C TYR A 60 3.11 10.48 -1.89
N ASN A 61 3.17 9.94 -0.69
CA ASN A 61 3.76 10.62 0.46
C ASN A 61 5.21 10.23 0.77
N ARG A 62 5.82 9.30 0.01
CA ARG A 62 7.19 8.81 0.24
C ARG A 62 7.84 8.37 -1.06
N ASN A 63 9.15 8.60 -1.17
CA ASN A 63 9.93 8.33 -2.38
C ASN A 63 11.32 7.72 -2.12
N PHE A 64 11.52 7.02 -1.00
CA PHE A 64 12.80 6.36 -0.78
C PHE A 64 13.01 5.17 -1.75
N PRO A 65 14.26 4.73 -1.99
CA PRO A 65 14.56 3.64 -2.91
C PRO A 65 13.71 2.38 -2.67
N ALA A 66 13.27 1.74 -3.73
CA ALA A 66 12.41 0.56 -3.73
C ALA A 66 11.00 0.78 -3.13
N ARG A 67 10.59 2.03 -2.88
CA ARG A 67 9.31 2.31 -2.20
C ARG A 67 8.09 1.90 -3.01
N ASN A 68 8.12 2.04 -4.34
CA ASN A 68 6.95 1.83 -5.19
C ASN A 68 6.88 0.43 -5.80
N ASP A 69 7.98 -0.04 -6.39
CA ASP A 69 8.05 -1.27 -7.18
C ASP A 69 9.05 -2.31 -6.64
N GLY A 70 9.70 -2.03 -5.52
CA GLY A 70 10.70 -2.91 -4.93
C GLY A 70 12.08 -2.87 -5.61
N ASN A 71 12.23 -2.15 -6.74
CA ASN A 71 13.51 -2.00 -7.44
C ASN A 71 14.31 -0.83 -6.86
N LYS A 72 15.53 -1.09 -6.41
CA LYS A 72 16.43 -0.08 -5.83
C LYS A 72 16.96 0.93 -6.85
N GLU A 73 16.97 0.56 -8.12
CA GLU A 73 17.44 1.40 -9.22
C GLU A 73 16.34 2.31 -9.78
N THR A 74 15.12 2.22 -9.24
CA THR A 74 14.03 3.14 -9.57
C THR A 74 14.20 4.46 -8.84
N LEU A 75 14.36 5.53 -9.60
CA LEU A 75 14.38 6.90 -9.10
C LEU A 75 12.95 7.38 -8.87
N SER A 76 12.58 7.62 -7.62
CA SER A 76 11.22 8.01 -7.24
C SER A 76 11.14 9.50 -6.91
N PHE A 77 10.25 10.21 -7.60
CA PHE A 77 9.97 11.63 -7.38
C PHE A 77 8.54 11.83 -6.91
N ILE A 78 8.32 12.89 -6.14
CA ILE A 78 6.99 13.29 -5.67
C ILE A 78 6.65 14.63 -6.28
N GLY A 79 5.45 14.71 -6.87
CA GLY A 79 4.84 15.93 -7.36
C GLY A 79 3.37 16.03 -6.94
N SER A 80 2.72 17.13 -7.26
CA SER A 80 1.27 17.22 -7.12
C SER A 80 0.56 16.36 -8.18
N PRO A 81 -0.72 15.99 -7.99
CA PRO A 81 -1.46 15.23 -9.00
C PRO A 81 -1.42 15.89 -10.40
N GLU A 82 -1.53 17.21 -10.47
CA GLU A 82 -1.47 17.97 -11.70
C GLU A 82 -0.10 17.83 -12.38
N THR A 83 0.97 17.90 -11.60
CA THR A 83 2.34 17.69 -12.11
C THR A 83 2.51 16.29 -12.67
N VAL A 84 2.01 15.27 -11.97
CA VAL A 84 2.09 13.88 -12.43
C VAL A 84 1.36 13.70 -13.76
N ILE A 85 0.14 14.24 -13.87
CA ILE A 85 -0.64 14.15 -15.11
C ILE A 85 0.04 14.91 -16.24
N GLY A 86 0.51 16.14 -15.99
CA GLY A 86 1.19 16.93 -17.00
C GLY A 86 2.48 16.28 -17.52
N LEU A 87 3.30 15.70 -16.65
CA LEU A 87 4.48 14.95 -17.06
C LEU A 87 4.11 13.66 -17.83
N ALA A 88 2.98 13.01 -17.47
CA ALA A 88 2.50 11.84 -18.21
C ALA A 88 2.05 12.21 -19.63
N LEU A 89 1.38 13.35 -19.80
CA LEU A 89 0.97 13.89 -21.11
C LEU A 89 2.17 14.36 -21.94
N GLY A 90 3.15 15.03 -21.30
CA GLY A 90 4.37 15.49 -21.96
C GLY A 90 5.35 14.35 -22.31
N GLY A 91 5.23 13.20 -21.63
CA GLY A 91 6.05 11.99 -21.88
C GLY A 91 7.52 12.10 -21.47
N THR A 92 7.92 13.19 -20.85
CA THR A 92 9.30 13.46 -20.40
C THR A 92 9.32 14.25 -19.09
N LEU A 93 10.38 14.07 -18.30
CA LEU A 93 10.64 14.88 -17.10
C LEU A 93 11.13 16.29 -17.41
N GLU A 94 11.54 16.54 -18.63
CA GLU A 94 11.98 17.85 -19.10
C GLU A 94 10.80 18.75 -19.55
N PHE A 95 9.57 18.25 -19.50
CA PHE A 95 8.38 19.00 -19.89
C PHE A 95 8.18 20.25 -19.04
N ASP A 96 8.22 21.42 -19.69
CA ASP A 96 7.98 22.72 -19.06
C ASP A 96 6.51 23.14 -19.19
N PHE A 97 5.76 23.00 -18.11
CA PHE A 97 4.33 23.36 -18.06
C PHE A 97 4.01 24.79 -18.48
N LEU A 98 5.00 25.70 -18.40
CA LEU A 98 4.81 27.11 -18.74
C LEU A 98 5.01 27.39 -20.23
N ASN A 99 5.87 26.64 -20.89
CA ASN A 99 6.32 26.95 -22.24
C ASN A 99 6.01 25.87 -23.27
N ASP A 100 5.99 24.60 -22.86
CA ASP A 100 5.79 23.49 -23.79
C ASP A 100 4.29 23.25 -24.09
N THR A 101 4.05 22.56 -25.20
CA THR A 101 2.74 22.12 -25.68
C THR A 101 2.70 20.59 -25.77
N VAL A 102 1.51 20.01 -25.70
CA VAL A 102 1.25 18.59 -26.00
C VAL A 102 0.49 18.52 -27.33
N ILE A 103 0.61 17.40 -28.04
CA ILE A 103 -0.15 17.18 -29.28
C ILE A 103 -1.42 16.41 -28.91
N ASN A 104 -2.59 16.94 -29.30
CA ASN A 104 -3.88 16.28 -29.12
C ASN A 104 -4.13 15.21 -30.22
N GLU A 105 -5.26 14.51 -30.11
CA GLU A 105 -5.66 13.47 -31.09
C GLU A 105 -5.83 14.01 -32.52
N ASP A 106 -6.18 15.27 -32.67
CA ASP A 106 -6.35 15.95 -33.96
C ASP A 106 -5.00 16.41 -34.56
N GLY A 107 -3.90 16.24 -33.86
CA GLY A 107 -2.57 16.67 -34.26
C GLY A 107 -2.27 18.14 -33.97
N GLU A 108 -3.07 18.80 -33.16
CA GLU A 108 -2.91 20.20 -32.82
C GLU A 108 -2.04 20.36 -31.57
N GLU A 109 -1.24 21.42 -31.53
CA GLU A 109 -0.49 21.82 -30.35
C GLU A 109 -1.42 22.47 -29.33
N VAL A 110 -1.48 21.86 -28.13
CA VAL A 110 -2.30 22.36 -27.03
C VAL A 110 -1.41 22.68 -25.83
N LYS A 111 -1.59 23.87 -25.27
CA LYS A 111 -0.92 24.27 -24.03
C LYS A 111 -1.77 23.83 -22.85
N LEU A 112 -1.12 23.12 -21.89
CA LEU A 112 -1.79 22.76 -20.64
C LEU A 112 -2.02 24.00 -19.79
N SER A 113 -3.26 24.19 -19.36
CA SER A 113 -3.62 25.29 -18.44
C SER A 113 -3.56 24.78 -16.99
N PRO A 114 -3.21 25.63 -16.01
CA PRO A 114 -3.36 25.28 -14.62
C PRO A 114 -4.80 24.86 -14.30
N PRO A 115 -5.02 23.89 -13.42
CA PRO A 115 -6.37 23.49 -13.05
C PRO A 115 -7.11 24.65 -12.37
N THR A 116 -8.37 24.82 -12.72
CA THR A 116 -9.26 25.87 -12.18
C THR A 116 -10.42 25.28 -11.38
N ALA A 117 -10.35 23.99 -11.06
CA ALA A 117 -11.38 23.30 -10.31
C ALA A 117 -11.52 23.86 -8.89
N GLU A 118 -12.74 23.82 -8.36
CA GLU A 118 -13.00 24.12 -6.96
C GLU A 118 -12.38 23.03 -6.04
N GLU A 119 -12.11 23.39 -4.78
CA GLU A 119 -11.52 22.48 -3.79
C GLU A 119 -12.41 21.28 -3.46
N LEU A 120 -13.72 21.41 -3.63
CA LEU A 120 -14.72 20.38 -3.36
C LEU A 120 -15.59 20.16 -4.59
N PRO A 121 -16.12 18.93 -4.80
CA PRO A 121 -17.09 18.68 -5.86
C PRO A 121 -18.32 19.58 -5.71
N SER A 122 -18.74 20.23 -6.79
CA SER A 122 -19.85 21.20 -6.78
C SER A 122 -21.18 20.61 -6.28
N GLU A 123 -21.39 19.31 -6.52
CA GLU A 123 -22.57 18.58 -6.07
C GLU A 123 -22.30 17.73 -4.81
N GLY A 124 -21.19 17.98 -4.10
CA GLY A 124 -20.75 17.17 -2.97
C GLY A 124 -20.22 15.81 -3.38
N PHE A 125 -19.85 15.00 -2.39
CA PHE A 125 -19.37 13.65 -2.61
C PHE A 125 -20.53 12.70 -2.88
N GLU A 126 -20.26 11.66 -3.71
CA GLU A 126 -21.20 10.57 -3.91
C GLU A 126 -21.42 9.79 -2.61
N SER A 127 -22.66 9.53 -2.26
CA SER A 127 -23.03 8.83 -1.03
C SER A 127 -23.49 7.38 -1.27
N THR A 128 -23.82 7.03 -2.52
CA THR A 128 -24.29 5.71 -2.89
C THR A 128 -23.11 4.83 -3.24
N LEU A 129 -22.78 3.88 -2.36
CA LEU A 129 -21.71 2.91 -2.58
C LEU A 129 -22.28 1.61 -3.13
N GLU A 130 -22.15 1.37 -4.41
CA GLU A 130 -22.61 0.14 -5.06
C GLU A 130 -21.71 -1.07 -4.80
N GLY A 131 -20.55 -0.86 -4.18
CA GLY A 131 -19.54 -1.91 -3.93
C GLY A 131 -19.86 -2.86 -2.77
N PHE A 132 -20.92 -2.64 -2.00
CA PHE A 132 -21.29 -3.52 -0.90
C PHE A 132 -22.02 -4.76 -1.41
N VAL A 133 -21.42 -5.93 -1.18
CA VAL A 133 -22.04 -7.20 -1.45
C VAL A 133 -22.52 -7.83 -0.15
N GLN A 134 -23.84 -7.97 0.00
CA GLN A 134 -24.42 -8.59 1.19
C GLN A 134 -23.98 -10.04 1.30
N PRO A 135 -23.41 -10.48 2.45
CA PRO A 135 -23.13 -11.88 2.68
C PRO A 135 -24.38 -12.74 2.53
N LYS A 136 -24.28 -13.90 1.89
CA LYS A 136 -25.38 -14.84 1.85
C LYS A 136 -25.53 -15.49 3.22
N GLU A 137 -26.76 -15.48 3.75
CA GLU A 137 -27.09 -16.24 4.94
C GLU A 137 -26.96 -17.74 4.65
N ASN A 138 -26.36 -18.48 5.59
CA ASN A 138 -26.24 -19.95 5.53
C ASN A 138 -25.48 -20.48 4.28
N SER A 139 -24.45 -19.80 3.83
CA SER A 139 -23.59 -20.37 2.79
C SER A 139 -22.75 -21.49 3.41
N GLU A 140 -22.91 -22.70 2.93
CA GLU A 140 -22.07 -23.86 3.23
C GLU A 140 -20.73 -23.78 2.45
N VAL A 141 -20.10 -22.59 2.49
CA VAL A 141 -18.82 -22.39 1.80
C VAL A 141 -17.70 -22.86 2.70
N GLU A 142 -17.06 -23.94 2.33
CA GLU A 142 -15.85 -24.42 2.96
C GLU A 142 -14.63 -23.69 2.38
N VAL A 143 -13.79 -23.12 3.25
CA VAL A 143 -12.52 -22.53 2.86
C VAL A 143 -11.46 -23.62 2.85
N VAL A 144 -11.07 -24.07 1.66
CA VAL A 144 -10.03 -25.08 1.50
C VAL A 144 -8.66 -24.41 1.41
N ILE A 145 -7.78 -24.71 2.35
CA ILE A 145 -6.39 -24.24 2.38
C ILE A 145 -5.49 -25.45 2.16
N SER A 146 -4.54 -25.34 1.20
CA SER A 146 -3.52 -26.37 1.03
C SER A 146 -2.72 -26.55 2.32
N PRO A 147 -2.49 -27.79 2.78
CA PRO A 147 -1.66 -28.03 3.97
C PRO A 147 -0.22 -27.55 3.82
N ASP A 148 0.27 -27.42 2.58
CA ASP A 148 1.63 -26.94 2.29
C ASP A 148 1.66 -25.43 1.97
N SER A 149 0.57 -24.70 2.26
CA SER A 149 0.51 -23.27 1.96
C SER A 149 1.41 -22.48 2.90
N GLU A 150 2.38 -21.76 2.35
CA GLU A 150 3.16 -20.76 3.10
C GLU A 150 2.43 -19.42 3.29
N ARG A 151 1.38 -19.18 2.49
CA ARG A 151 0.66 -17.91 2.43
C ARG A 151 -0.58 -17.87 3.31
N LEU A 152 -1.29 -18.98 3.43
CA LEU A 152 -2.55 -19.10 4.17
C LEU A 152 -2.42 -20.17 5.24
N GLN A 153 -3.00 -19.91 6.39
CA GLN A 153 -3.05 -20.83 7.52
C GLN A 153 -4.49 -20.90 8.03
N ALA A 154 -5.00 -22.12 8.21
CA ALA A 154 -6.23 -22.31 8.96
C ALA A 154 -5.92 -22.10 10.46
N LEU A 155 -6.54 -21.08 11.03
CA LEU A 155 -6.37 -20.78 12.45
C LEU A 155 -7.43 -21.49 13.28
N THR A 156 -7.02 -22.01 14.42
CA THR A 156 -7.96 -22.40 15.49
C THR A 156 -8.60 -21.12 16.03
N PRO A 157 -9.91 -21.08 16.25
CA PRO A 157 -10.55 -19.94 16.86
C PRO A 157 -9.89 -19.57 18.20
N PHE A 158 -9.65 -18.29 18.41
CA PHE A 158 -9.15 -17.79 19.69
C PHE A 158 -10.22 -17.93 20.76
N ASP A 159 -9.78 -18.11 22.01
CA ASP A 159 -10.68 -18.10 23.14
C ASP A 159 -11.40 -16.75 23.28
N SER A 160 -12.57 -16.77 23.91
CA SER A 160 -13.28 -15.54 24.21
C SER A 160 -12.43 -14.63 25.11
N PHE A 161 -12.54 -13.32 24.88
CA PHE A 161 -11.86 -12.33 25.71
C PHE A 161 -12.28 -12.48 27.17
N ASP A 162 -11.29 -12.62 28.05
CA ASP A 162 -11.45 -12.64 29.51
C ASP A 162 -10.47 -11.63 30.13
N GLU A 163 -11.00 -10.59 30.75
CA GLU A 163 -10.21 -9.52 31.37
C GLU A 163 -9.22 -10.05 32.42
N SER A 164 -9.55 -11.15 33.11
CA SER A 164 -8.69 -11.75 34.13
C SER A 164 -7.35 -12.26 33.56
N ASN A 165 -7.32 -12.59 32.28
CA ASN A 165 -6.10 -13.07 31.61
C ASN A 165 -5.07 -11.96 31.37
N TYR A 166 -5.44 -10.67 31.56
CA TYR A 166 -4.58 -9.51 31.28
C TYR A 166 -4.17 -8.76 32.56
N ILE A 167 -4.35 -9.37 33.73
CA ILE A 167 -3.94 -8.82 35.02
C ILE A 167 -2.51 -9.28 35.32
N ASP A 168 -1.70 -8.38 35.87
CA ASP A 168 -0.30 -8.63 36.30
C ASP A 168 0.63 -9.17 35.20
N MET A 169 0.40 -8.79 33.95
CA MET A 169 1.24 -9.21 32.84
C MET A 169 2.64 -8.58 32.91
N THR A 170 3.64 -9.39 32.62
CA THR A 170 5.04 -8.93 32.56
C THR A 170 5.30 -8.15 31.26
N VAL A 171 5.99 -7.00 31.35
CA VAL A 171 6.48 -6.29 30.18
C VAL A 171 7.68 -7.01 29.60
N ILE A 172 7.48 -7.72 28.49
CA ILE A 172 8.50 -8.53 27.82
C ILE A 172 9.35 -7.73 26.84
N MET A 173 8.86 -6.56 26.38
CA MET A 173 9.56 -5.69 25.46
C MET A 173 9.18 -4.24 25.70
N LYS A 174 10.18 -3.36 25.66
CA LYS A 174 10.01 -1.90 25.70
C LYS A 174 10.84 -1.26 24.59
N ALA A 175 10.16 -0.66 23.63
CA ALA A 175 10.83 0.01 22.52
C ALA A 175 11.57 1.28 22.96
N VAL A 176 12.77 1.49 22.43
CA VAL A 176 13.58 2.70 22.62
C VAL A 176 13.85 3.35 21.28
N GLY A 177 13.77 4.69 21.25
CA GLY A 177 13.98 5.49 20.06
C GLY A 177 12.81 5.43 19.09
N LYS A 178 13.08 5.48 17.78
CA LYS A 178 12.05 5.48 16.74
C LYS A 178 11.41 4.09 16.63
N CYS A 179 10.11 4.04 16.84
CA CYS A 179 9.31 2.83 16.65
C CYS A 179 8.08 3.15 15.78
N THR A 180 8.09 2.66 14.56
CA THR A 180 6.99 2.78 13.59
C THR A 180 6.44 1.40 13.27
N THR A 181 5.34 1.33 12.50
CA THR A 181 4.80 0.06 12.01
C THR A 181 5.82 -0.78 11.27
N ASP A 182 6.73 -0.15 10.51
CA ASP A 182 7.80 -0.85 9.79
C ASP A 182 8.88 -1.45 10.71
N HIS A 183 9.00 -0.99 11.95
CA HIS A 183 9.87 -1.60 12.97
C HIS A 183 9.17 -2.77 13.66
N ILE A 184 7.84 -2.65 13.87
CA ILE A 184 7.03 -3.68 14.54
C ILE A 184 6.77 -4.86 13.63
N SER A 185 6.29 -4.60 12.41
CA SER A 185 5.96 -5.63 11.42
C SER A 185 6.17 -5.08 10.01
N PRO A 186 7.40 -5.15 9.47
CA PRO A 186 7.71 -4.60 8.16
C PRO A 186 6.96 -5.30 7.03
N ALA A 187 6.62 -4.52 6.00
CA ALA A 187 6.04 -4.98 4.75
C ALA A 187 7.10 -5.66 3.84
N GLY A 188 7.09 -5.37 2.56
CA GLY A 188 8.07 -5.87 1.57
C GLY A 188 7.96 -7.39 1.41
N LYS A 189 9.09 -8.10 1.47
CA LYS A 189 9.16 -9.56 1.28
C LYS A 189 8.27 -10.37 2.23
N TRP A 190 7.92 -9.81 3.39
CA TRP A 190 7.08 -10.46 4.39
C TRP A 190 5.61 -10.55 3.98
N LEU A 191 5.15 -9.67 3.09
CA LEU A 191 3.76 -9.63 2.64
C LEU A 191 3.31 -10.92 1.93
N ARG A 192 4.23 -11.75 1.46
CA ARG A 192 3.90 -13.08 0.93
C ARG A 192 3.25 -13.98 1.98
N PHE A 193 3.50 -13.73 3.27
CA PHE A 193 2.98 -14.52 4.39
C PHE A 193 1.77 -13.90 5.09
N ARG A 194 1.19 -12.81 4.57
CA ARG A 194 0.17 -12.01 5.29
C ARG A 194 -1.12 -12.76 5.66
N GLY A 195 -1.36 -13.94 5.14
CA GLY A 195 -2.47 -14.82 5.51
C GLY A 195 -2.03 -16.04 6.34
N HIS A 196 -0.77 -16.10 6.76
CA HIS A 196 -0.18 -17.19 7.52
C HIS A 196 0.44 -16.62 8.80
N LEU A 197 -0.31 -16.71 9.91
CA LEU A 197 0.06 -16.07 11.18
C LEU A 197 1.44 -16.52 11.67
N GLU A 198 1.71 -17.81 11.66
CA GLU A 198 2.98 -18.35 12.13
C GLU A 198 4.18 -17.86 11.31
N ASN A 199 4.05 -17.81 9.98
CA ASN A 199 5.11 -17.33 9.11
C ASN A 199 5.31 -15.81 9.23
N ILE A 200 4.22 -15.01 9.23
CA ILE A 200 4.33 -13.55 9.33
C ILE A 200 4.83 -13.10 10.69
N SER A 201 4.54 -13.84 11.76
CA SER A 201 5.03 -13.52 13.12
C SER A 201 6.54 -13.51 13.24
N GLN A 202 7.27 -14.17 12.32
CA GLN A 202 8.73 -14.15 12.28
C GLN A 202 9.32 -12.75 12.06
N ASN A 203 8.53 -11.78 11.59
CA ASN A 203 8.98 -10.41 11.42
C ASN A 203 8.62 -9.49 12.59
N LEU A 204 7.97 -10.02 13.64
CA LEU A 204 7.51 -9.21 14.77
C LEU A 204 8.70 -8.54 15.48
N PHE A 205 8.62 -7.21 15.60
CA PHE A 205 9.63 -6.35 16.23
C PHE A 205 11.05 -6.42 15.64
N ILE A 206 11.22 -6.94 14.43
CA ILE A 206 12.54 -7.17 13.81
C ILE A 206 13.38 -5.87 13.66
N GLY A 207 12.73 -4.71 13.59
CA GLY A 207 13.40 -3.40 13.49
C GLY A 207 13.40 -2.59 14.78
N VAL A 208 12.94 -3.14 15.90
CA VAL A 208 12.80 -2.39 17.16
C VAL A 208 14.02 -2.57 18.05
N ASN A 209 14.51 -1.47 18.63
CA ASN A 209 15.52 -1.52 19.71
C ASN A 209 14.82 -1.75 21.04
N ASN A 210 15.24 -2.77 21.78
CA ASN A 210 14.67 -3.12 23.06
C ASN A 210 15.43 -2.40 24.20
N ALA A 211 14.70 -1.76 25.13
CA ALA A 211 15.29 -1.10 26.29
C ALA A 211 15.92 -2.08 27.31
N PHE A 212 15.59 -3.35 27.25
CA PHE A 212 16.10 -4.36 28.17
C PHE A 212 17.32 -5.11 27.63
N SER A 213 17.70 -4.86 26.37
CA SER A 213 18.89 -5.43 25.74
C SER A 213 19.50 -4.40 24.80
N GLU A 214 20.82 -4.48 24.55
CA GLU A 214 21.50 -3.60 23.59
C GLU A 214 21.27 -4.01 22.13
N ASP A 215 20.60 -5.13 21.90
CA ASP A 215 20.36 -5.69 20.58
C ASP A 215 19.02 -5.21 19.98
N SER A 216 18.97 -5.15 18.66
CA SER A 216 17.74 -4.86 17.92
C SER A 216 17.16 -6.11 17.26
N GLY A 217 15.85 -6.22 17.25
CA GLY A 217 15.08 -7.17 16.45
C GLY A 217 15.08 -8.61 16.97
N THR A 218 16.00 -9.42 16.50
CA THR A 218 15.95 -10.89 16.64
C THR A 218 16.05 -11.42 18.07
N VAL A 219 16.66 -10.69 19.00
CA VAL A 219 16.82 -11.14 20.40
C VAL A 219 15.50 -11.14 21.15
N SER A 220 14.64 -10.12 20.91
CA SER A 220 13.31 -10.06 21.52
C SER A 220 12.45 -11.26 21.14
N TYR A 221 12.57 -11.73 19.90
CA TYR A 221 11.82 -12.85 19.38
C TYR A 221 12.27 -14.21 19.96
N THR A 222 13.57 -14.42 20.09
CA THR A 222 14.11 -15.65 20.70
C THR A 222 13.79 -15.76 22.18
N HIS A 223 13.74 -14.64 22.91
CA HIS A 223 13.28 -14.63 24.30
C HIS A 223 11.80 -14.94 24.45
N LEU A 224 10.95 -14.42 23.56
CA LEU A 224 9.51 -14.73 23.55
C LEU A 224 9.26 -16.22 23.31
N ARG A 225 9.94 -16.83 22.34
CA ARG A 225 9.84 -18.29 22.09
C ARG A 225 10.43 -19.15 23.20
N ALA A 226 11.48 -18.73 23.86
CA ALA A 226 12.07 -19.48 24.95
C ALA A 226 11.11 -19.63 26.15
N HIS A 227 10.23 -18.65 26.38
CA HIS A 227 9.21 -18.73 27.41
C HIS A 227 8.03 -19.63 27.04
N GLU A 228 7.63 -19.71 25.77
CA GLU A 228 6.57 -20.63 25.31
C GLU A 228 6.96 -22.11 25.49
N THR A 229 8.24 -22.45 25.32
CA THR A 229 8.73 -23.84 25.47
C THR A 229 8.91 -24.29 26.91
N GLU A 230 8.88 -23.40 27.89
CA GLU A 230 9.00 -23.73 29.30
C GLU A 230 7.64 -24.09 29.96
N TYR A 231 6.52 -23.66 29.38
CA TYR A 231 5.17 -23.98 29.86
C TYR A 231 4.59 -25.28 29.29
N ASP A 232 5.19 -25.84 28.25
CA ASP A 232 4.79 -27.14 27.65
C ASP A 232 5.56 -28.34 28.17
N ARG A 233 6.12 -28.28 29.41
CA ARG A 233 6.77 -29.42 30.10
C ARG A 233 6.15 -29.74 31.45
#